data_d36fbaee19b1549b2da1bd2ee5b44cdf
#
_entry.id   d36fbaee19b1549b2da1bd2ee5b44cdf
#
_cell.length_a   1.000
_cell.length_b   1.000
_cell.length_c   1.000
_cell.angle_alpha   90.00
_cell.angle_beta   90.00
_cell.angle_gamma   90.00
#
_symmetry.space_group_name_H-M   'P 1'
#
loop_
_entity.id
_entity.type
_entity.pdbx_description
1 polymer ?
#
loop_
_entity_poly.entity_id
_entity_poly.type
_entity_poly.pdbx_seq_one_letter_code
_entity_poly.pdbx_strand_id
1 'polypeptide(L)'
;MEGGTALKKLLCALLAAVLTLTLMIPCTATDFAGFSDQQEIENNNAVRMLYDLGLISGYADGSFGPQNPIRREEVAKLMALLREAEPQAQNASAPFYDVSTSWAAEYIAYCAEQDIIVGSNGRFRPADHVTIRELAKMLLVILGEDASRYVGADWAQNVDEDAFTKGIYAGVSDSYDSAATRDTACLLIYNAMLCPKIADAALEGEQRYVLDSLMNPMSYLEIRFGLTRYTATLTGN
;
A
#
# COMPACT_ATOMS: atom_id res chain seq x y z
N MET A 1 29.74 35.06 45.38
CA MET A 1 28.54 34.78 44.52
C MET A 1 28.88 34.02 43.22
N GLU A 2 29.85 33.10 43.24
CA GLU A 2 30.35 32.40 42.03
C GLU A 2 29.88 30.94 41.90
N GLY A 3 29.19 30.38 42.91
CA GLY A 3 28.77 28.96 42.86
C GLY A 3 27.56 28.65 41.98
N GLY A 4 26.72 29.64 41.68
CA GLY A 4 25.47 29.42 40.92
C GLY A 4 25.66 29.26 39.40
N THR A 5 26.73 29.85 38.87
CA THR A 5 27.01 29.80 37.43
C THR A 5 27.72 28.48 37.02
N ALA A 6 28.52 27.92 37.88
CA ALA A 6 29.17 26.64 37.64
C ALA A 6 28.17 25.46 37.67
N LEU A 7 27.23 25.51 38.62
CA LEU A 7 26.18 24.50 38.75
C LEU A 7 25.20 24.51 37.51
N LYS A 8 24.84 25.71 37.04
CA LYS A 8 24.00 25.83 35.81
C LYS A 8 24.72 25.34 34.57
N LYS A 9 26.01 25.59 34.41
CA LYS A 9 26.81 25.09 33.28
C LYS A 9 26.96 23.58 33.35
N LEU A 10 27.13 23.01 34.55
CA LEU A 10 27.19 21.54 34.74
C LEU A 10 25.84 20.88 34.43
N LEU A 11 24.72 21.50 34.84
CA LEU A 11 23.38 21.02 34.59
C LEU A 11 23.04 21.07 33.09
N CYS A 12 23.43 22.15 32.38
CA CYS A 12 23.25 22.24 30.92
C CYS A 12 24.12 21.24 30.16
N ALA A 13 25.36 20.98 30.63
CA ALA A 13 26.22 19.99 30.03
C ALA A 13 25.71 18.54 30.23
N LEU A 14 25.15 18.25 31.42
CA LEU A 14 24.48 16.98 31.71
C LEU A 14 23.19 16.81 30.90
N LEU A 15 22.38 17.86 30.75
CA LEU A 15 21.18 17.82 29.92
C LEU A 15 21.51 17.62 28.44
N ALA A 16 22.57 18.27 27.93
CA ALA A 16 23.06 18.07 26.58
C ALA A 16 23.61 16.66 26.36
N ALA A 17 24.34 16.10 27.33
CA ALA A 17 24.85 14.74 27.27
C ALA A 17 23.75 13.68 27.34
N VAL A 18 22.66 13.93 28.08
CA VAL A 18 21.48 13.06 28.11
C VAL A 18 20.70 13.15 26.81
N LEU A 19 20.63 14.34 26.17
CA LEU A 19 19.94 14.50 24.88
C LEU A 19 20.69 13.88 23.71
N THR A 20 22.02 13.74 23.81
CA THR A 20 22.84 13.10 22.76
C THR A 20 22.98 11.59 22.96
N LEU A 21 22.58 11.03 24.11
CA LEU A 21 22.58 9.59 24.37
C LEU A 21 21.23 8.91 23.99
N THR A 22 20.24 9.71 23.59
CA THR A 22 19.01 9.16 23.06
C THR A 22 19.14 8.93 21.56
N LEU A 23 19.03 7.65 21.17
CA LEU A 23 18.70 7.19 19.82
C LEU A 23 19.89 6.97 18.86
N MET A 24 20.91 6.28 19.29
CA MET A 24 21.44 5.22 18.47
C MET A 24 20.68 3.93 18.85
N ILE A 25 19.38 3.87 18.56
CA ILE A 25 18.74 2.59 18.28
C ILE A 25 19.42 2.18 16.97
N PRO A 26 20.25 1.12 16.95
CA PRO A 26 20.62 0.56 15.66
C PRO A 26 19.29 0.17 15.02
N CYS A 27 18.87 0.89 14.00
CA CYS A 27 17.97 0.35 13.03
C CYS A 27 18.76 -0.80 12.42
N THR A 28 18.69 -1.96 13.06
CA THR A 28 19.01 -3.21 12.40
C THR A 28 17.94 -3.32 11.32
N ALA A 29 18.21 -2.73 10.15
CA ALA A 29 17.65 -3.23 8.94
C ALA A 29 17.97 -4.72 9.01
N THR A 30 16.97 -5.53 9.32
CA THR A 30 17.10 -6.98 9.16
C THR A 30 17.40 -7.13 7.68
N ASP A 31 18.65 -7.46 7.36
CA ASP A 31 19.03 -7.74 5.99
C ASP A 31 18.02 -8.75 5.47
N PHE A 32 17.25 -8.32 4.48
CA PHE A 32 16.30 -9.20 3.82
C PHE A 32 17.10 -10.34 3.21
N ALA A 33 17.12 -11.48 3.89
CA ALA A 33 17.87 -12.65 3.46
C ALA A 33 17.29 -13.31 2.18
N GLY A 34 16.18 -12.75 1.67
CA GLY A 34 15.41 -13.32 0.57
C GLY A 34 14.41 -14.38 1.06
N PHE A 35 13.52 -14.73 0.17
CA PHE A 35 12.63 -15.88 0.37
C PHE A 35 13.28 -17.15 -0.16
N SER A 36 12.91 -18.33 0.37
CA SER A 36 13.45 -19.61 -0.07
C SER A 36 13.19 -19.90 -1.55
N ASP A 37 12.13 -19.32 -2.10
CA ASP A 37 11.69 -19.36 -3.50
C ASP A 37 11.97 -18.06 -4.27
N GLN A 38 12.94 -17.27 -3.84
CA GLN A 38 13.31 -15.96 -4.44
C GLN A 38 13.53 -16.03 -5.96
N GLN A 39 14.02 -17.15 -6.48
CA GLN A 39 14.28 -17.35 -7.90
C GLN A 39 13.02 -17.46 -8.76
N GLU A 40 11.87 -17.73 -8.14
CA GLU A 40 10.56 -17.83 -8.80
C GLU A 40 9.83 -16.49 -8.83
N ILE A 41 10.35 -15.47 -8.13
CA ILE A 41 9.77 -14.11 -8.09
C ILE A 41 10.19 -13.37 -9.36
N GLU A 42 9.23 -13.01 -10.19
CA GLU A 42 9.46 -12.24 -11.42
C GLU A 42 9.59 -10.74 -11.12
N ASN A 43 8.76 -10.24 -10.19
CA ASN A 43 8.67 -8.81 -9.86
C ASN A 43 9.45 -8.44 -8.59
N ASN A 44 10.73 -8.82 -8.54
CA ASN A 44 11.60 -8.70 -7.37
C ASN A 44 11.59 -7.31 -6.73
N ASN A 45 11.61 -6.22 -7.51
CA ASN A 45 11.60 -4.85 -6.99
C ASN A 45 10.28 -4.52 -6.27
N ALA A 46 9.16 -4.98 -6.81
CA ALA A 46 7.85 -4.79 -6.22
C ALA A 46 7.73 -5.58 -4.91
N VAL A 47 8.05 -6.86 -4.94
CA VAL A 47 8.00 -7.74 -3.75
C VAL A 47 8.92 -7.19 -2.65
N ARG A 48 10.17 -6.81 -3.00
CA ARG A 48 11.11 -6.25 -2.04
C ARG A 48 10.60 -4.96 -1.42
N MET A 49 10.11 -4.01 -2.23
CA MET A 49 9.59 -2.75 -1.70
C MET A 49 8.42 -2.98 -0.73
N LEU A 50 7.45 -3.82 -1.11
CA LEU A 50 6.30 -4.09 -0.26
C LEU A 50 6.69 -4.81 1.03
N TYR A 51 7.70 -5.68 0.98
CA TYR A 51 8.26 -6.33 2.16
C TYR A 51 8.95 -5.30 3.09
N ASP A 52 9.80 -4.45 2.55
CA ASP A 52 10.52 -3.42 3.32
C ASP A 52 9.57 -2.39 3.95
N LEU A 53 8.41 -2.15 3.32
CA LEU A 53 7.32 -1.32 3.87
C LEU A 53 6.43 -2.07 4.88
N GLY A 54 6.66 -3.35 5.12
CA GLY A 54 5.85 -4.16 6.04
C GLY A 54 4.44 -4.48 5.53
N LEU A 55 4.16 -4.27 4.24
CA LEU A 55 2.85 -4.54 3.64
C LEU A 55 2.64 -6.04 3.38
N ILE A 56 3.70 -6.77 3.09
CA ILE A 56 3.69 -8.21 2.85
C ILE A 56 4.71 -8.93 3.72
N SER A 57 4.50 -10.23 3.89
CA SER A 57 5.44 -11.15 4.50
C SER A 57 5.44 -12.49 3.75
N GLY A 58 6.47 -13.31 3.98
CA GLY A 58 6.50 -14.70 3.55
C GLY A 58 5.67 -15.61 4.45
N TYR A 59 5.61 -16.87 4.06
CA TYR A 59 5.03 -17.95 4.86
C TYR A 59 5.98 -18.41 5.97
N ALA A 60 5.46 -19.20 6.91
CA ALA A 60 6.23 -19.69 8.05
C ALA A 60 7.41 -20.62 7.66
N ASP A 61 7.37 -21.21 6.47
CA ASP A 61 8.44 -22.03 5.89
C ASP A 61 9.54 -21.23 5.20
N GLY A 62 9.43 -19.90 5.21
CA GLY A 62 10.37 -18.97 4.60
C GLY A 62 10.12 -18.71 3.11
N SER A 63 9.08 -19.29 2.50
CA SER A 63 8.71 -19.01 1.11
C SER A 63 7.84 -17.75 0.97
N PHE A 64 7.81 -17.17 -0.23
CA PHE A 64 6.88 -16.12 -0.61
C PHE A 64 5.64 -16.67 -1.31
N GLY A 65 5.76 -17.76 -2.08
CA GLY A 65 4.71 -18.34 -2.90
C GLY A 65 4.28 -17.43 -4.06
N PRO A 66 5.20 -16.99 -4.94
CA PRO A 66 4.92 -15.95 -5.95
C PRO A 66 3.77 -16.33 -6.88
N GLN A 67 3.64 -17.60 -7.24
CA GLN A 67 2.62 -18.09 -8.15
C GLN A 67 1.29 -18.46 -7.47
N ASN A 68 1.20 -18.36 -6.13
CA ASN A 68 -0.04 -18.64 -5.43
C ASN A 68 -1.08 -17.55 -5.71
N PRO A 69 -2.31 -17.90 -6.12
CA PRO A 69 -3.36 -16.91 -6.27
C PRO A 69 -3.70 -16.25 -4.94
N ILE A 70 -3.82 -14.91 -4.94
CA ILE A 70 -4.14 -14.15 -3.73
C ILE A 70 -5.65 -14.14 -3.47
N ARG A 71 -6.04 -14.30 -2.20
CA ARG A 71 -7.44 -14.30 -1.79
C ARG A 71 -7.99 -12.89 -1.58
N ARG A 72 -9.30 -12.74 -1.73
CA ARG A 72 -10.00 -11.46 -1.53
C ARG A 72 -9.80 -10.92 -0.11
N GLU A 73 -9.80 -11.79 0.91
CA GLU A 73 -9.54 -11.39 2.31
C GLU A 73 -8.10 -10.90 2.55
N GLU A 74 -7.11 -11.47 1.85
CA GLU A 74 -5.72 -11.03 1.92
C GLU A 74 -5.57 -9.66 1.26
N VAL A 75 -6.22 -9.45 0.12
CA VAL A 75 -6.24 -8.15 -0.55
C VAL A 75 -6.93 -7.07 0.30
N ALA A 76 -8.04 -7.38 0.97
CA ALA A 76 -8.69 -6.42 1.87
C ALA A 76 -7.74 -5.92 2.97
N LYS A 77 -6.94 -6.82 3.56
CA LYS A 77 -5.89 -6.42 4.50
C LYS A 77 -4.86 -5.50 3.84
N LEU A 78 -4.36 -5.85 2.64
CA LEU A 78 -3.37 -5.02 1.94
C LEU A 78 -3.91 -3.61 1.64
N MET A 79 -5.16 -3.49 1.19
CA MET A 79 -5.81 -2.20 0.91
C MET A 79 -5.95 -1.35 2.19
N ALA A 80 -6.34 -1.98 3.31
CA ALA A 80 -6.43 -1.30 4.59
C ALA A 80 -5.04 -0.81 5.07
N LEU A 81 -4.00 -1.64 4.97
CA LEU A 81 -2.63 -1.26 5.33
C LEU A 81 -2.10 -0.11 4.45
N LEU A 82 -2.39 -0.11 3.15
CA LEU A 82 -2.08 1.01 2.27
C LEU A 82 -2.71 2.32 2.78
N ARG A 83 -3.93 2.28 3.32
CA ARG A 83 -4.66 3.44 3.86
C ARG A 83 -4.31 3.78 5.31
N GLU A 84 -3.29 3.18 5.91
CA GLU A 84 -2.95 3.32 7.36
C GLU A 84 -4.08 2.93 8.31
N ALA A 85 -5.03 2.19 7.83
CA ALA A 85 -6.10 1.73 8.68
C ALA A 85 -5.65 0.49 9.45
N GLU A 86 -5.39 0.66 10.73
CA GLU A 86 -5.49 -0.44 11.68
C GLU A 86 -6.93 -0.46 12.17
N PRO A 87 -7.78 -1.35 11.64
CA PRO A 87 -9.18 -1.38 12.04
C PRO A 87 -9.25 -1.67 13.53
N GLN A 88 -9.88 -0.79 14.28
CA GLN A 88 -10.22 -1.04 15.68
C GLN A 88 -11.25 -2.15 15.70
N ALA A 89 -10.86 -3.31 16.19
CA ALA A 89 -11.59 -4.58 16.18
C ALA A 89 -13.05 -4.55 16.71
N GLN A 90 -13.49 -3.45 17.26
CA GLN A 90 -14.66 -3.52 18.16
C GLN A 90 -15.98 -3.03 17.55
N ASN A 91 -16.03 -2.44 16.36
CA ASN A 91 -17.27 -1.86 15.84
C ASN A 91 -17.46 -1.92 14.31
N ALA A 92 -16.57 -2.54 13.55
CA ALA A 92 -16.73 -2.62 12.11
C ALA A 92 -17.73 -3.72 11.73
N SER A 93 -18.87 -3.34 11.19
CA SER A 93 -19.85 -4.27 10.65
C SER A 93 -19.78 -4.23 9.13
N ALA A 94 -19.22 -5.28 8.53
CA ALA A 94 -19.24 -5.42 7.09
C ALA A 94 -20.68 -5.62 6.58
N PRO A 95 -21.05 -5.02 5.42
CA PRO A 95 -22.39 -5.19 4.84
C PRO A 95 -22.60 -6.57 4.19
N PHE A 96 -21.76 -7.55 4.53
CA PHE A 96 -21.75 -8.89 3.95
C PHE A 96 -22.00 -9.95 5.02
N TYR A 97 -22.88 -10.90 4.73
CA TYR A 97 -23.28 -11.92 5.71
C TYR A 97 -22.29 -13.10 5.81
N ASP A 98 -21.32 -13.20 4.90
CA ASP A 98 -20.36 -14.31 4.80
C ASP A 98 -18.95 -13.97 5.33
N VAL A 99 -18.78 -12.84 6.03
CA VAL A 99 -17.46 -12.40 6.50
C VAL A 99 -17.19 -12.64 7.98
N SER A 100 -18.23 -12.99 8.77
CA SER A 100 -18.12 -13.08 10.24
C SER A 100 -17.11 -14.12 10.73
N THR A 101 -16.77 -15.11 9.91
CA THR A 101 -15.78 -16.14 10.22
C THR A 101 -14.43 -15.89 9.56
N SER A 102 -14.29 -14.84 8.73
CA SER A 102 -13.02 -14.47 8.13
C SER A 102 -12.11 -13.81 9.16
N TRP A 103 -10.84 -14.18 9.18
CA TRP A 103 -9.82 -13.53 9.98
C TRP A 103 -9.61 -12.05 9.59
N ALA A 104 -10.02 -11.68 8.37
CA ALA A 104 -9.91 -10.33 7.83
C ALA A 104 -11.22 -9.52 7.93
N ALA A 105 -12.21 -9.97 8.73
CA ALA A 105 -13.53 -9.35 8.80
C ALA A 105 -13.48 -7.82 9.01
N GLU A 106 -12.58 -7.35 9.87
CA GLU A 106 -12.40 -5.93 10.19
C GLU A 106 -11.83 -5.13 9.00
N TYR A 107 -10.83 -5.70 8.32
CA TYR A 107 -10.26 -5.10 7.11
C TYR A 107 -11.29 -5.03 5.98
N ILE A 108 -12.11 -6.07 5.85
CA ILE A 108 -13.21 -6.12 4.88
C ILE A 108 -14.25 -5.04 5.20
N ALA A 109 -14.63 -4.89 6.48
CA ALA A 109 -15.57 -3.88 6.91
C ALA A 109 -15.06 -2.46 6.61
N TYR A 110 -13.81 -2.17 6.99
CA TYR A 110 -13.15 -0.90 6.68
C TYR A 110 -13.13 -0.59 5.18
N CYS A 111 -12.67 -1.55 4.37
CA CYS A 111 -12.59 -1.35 2.92
C CYS A 111 -13.97 -1.17 2.26
N ALA A 112 -15.01 -1.80 2.81
CA ALA A 112 -16.38 -1.63 2.34
C ALA A 112 -16.93 -0.23 2.69
N GLU A 113 -16.65 0.27 3.90
CA GLU A 113 -17.02 1.62 4.32
C GLU A 113 -16.35 2.72 3.49
N GLN A 114 -15.16 2.43 2.96
CA GLN A 114 -14.39 3.34 2.09
C GLN A 114 -14.65 3.11 0.59
N ASP A 115 -15.65 2.34 0.20
CA ASP A 115 -15.98 1.98 -1.18
C ASP A 115 -14.84 1.32 -1.97
N ILE A 116 -13.75 0.89 -1.30
CA ILE A 116 -12.60 0.23 -1.91
C ILE A 116 -13.00 -1.15 -2.45
N ILE A 117 -13.84 -1.86 -1.67
CA ILE A 117 -14.35 -3.18 -2.05
C ILE A 117 -15.87 -3.17 -2.15
N VAL A 118 -16.36 -4.02 -3.04
CA VAL A 118 -17.79 -4.31 -3.17
C VAL A 118 -18.02 -5.81 -3.17
N GLY A 119 -19.19 -6.20 -2.66
CA GLY A 119 -19.66 -7.56 -2.74
C GLY A 119 -20.67 -7.76 -3.87
N SER A 120 -21.19 -8.95 -3.97
CA SER A 120 -22.29 -9.28 -4.89
C SER A 120 -23.34 -10.09 -4.14
N ASN A 121 -24.61 -9.71 -4.30
CA ASN A 121 -25.73 -10.36 -3.61
C ASN A 121 -25.56 -10.49 -2.08
N GLY A 122 -25.01 -9.45 -1.43
CA GLY A 122 -24.76 -9.43 0.02
C GLY A 122 -23.59 -10.32 0.49
N ARG A 123 -22.75 -10.81 -0.43
CA ARG A 123 -21.58 -11.65 -0.13
C ARG A 123 -20.31 -10.96 -0.59
N PHE A 124 -19.24 -11.10 0.21
CA PHE A 124 -17.88 -10.69 -0.15
C PHE A 124 -17.06 -11.85 -0.74
N ARG A 125 -17.31 -13.07 -0.29
CA ARG A 125 -16.56 -14.29 -0.66
C ARG A 125 -15.07 -14.18 -0.26
N PRO A 126 -14.74 -14.13 1.03
CA PRO A 126 -13.38 -13.87 1.50
C PRO A 126 -12.32 -14.83 0.97
N ALA A 127 -12.68 -16.11 0.87
CA ALA A 127 -11.77 -17.19 0.44
C ALA A 127 -11.58 -17.31 -1.08
N ASP A 128 -12.41 -16.64 -1.90
CA ASP A 128 -12.25 -16.64 -3.35
C ASP A 128 -11.01 -15.84 -3.74
N HIS A 129 -10.46 -16.14 -4.91
CA HIS A 129 -9.33 -15.38 -5.46
C HIS A 129 -9.82 -14.08 -6.09
N VAL A 130 -9.00 -13.03 -6.02
CA VAL A 130 -9.25 -11.76 -6.69
C VAL A 130 -8.70 -11.83 -8.12
N THR A 131 -9.41 -11.25 -9.08
CA THR A 131 -8.85 -11.10 -10.42
C THR A 131 -7.93 -9.87 -10.49
N ILE A 132 -7.04 -9.84 -11.51
CA ILE A 132 -6.16 -8.71 -11.79
C ILE A 132 -6.97 -7.42 -11.93
N ARG A 133 -8.09 -7.45 -12.67
CA ARG A 133 -9.00 -6.31 -12.85
C ARG A 133 -9.67 -5.87 -11.55
N GLU A 134 -10.14 -6.80 -10.75
CA GLU A 134 -10.75 -6.47 -9.44
C GLU A 134 -9.73 -5.79 -8.51
N LEU A 135 -8.47 -6.27 -8.50
CA LEU A 135 -7.41 -5.63 -7.73
C LEU A 135 -7.08 -4.23 -8.27
N ALA A 136 -6.99 -4.06 -9.60
CA ALA A 136 -6.77 -2.76 -10.21
C ALA A 136 -7.88 -1.75 -9.86
N LYS A 137 -9.16 -2.19 -9.85
CA LYS A 137 -10.28 -1.38 -9.35
C LYS A 137 -10.04 -0.87 -7.95
N MET A 138 -9.66 -1.74 -7.02
CA MET A 138 -9.41 -1.37 -5.62
C MET A 138 -8.28 -0.33 -5.53
N LEU A 139 -7.22 -0.49 -6.31
CA LEU A 139 -6.09 0.43 -6.36
C LEU A 139 -6.47 1.80 -6.94
N LEU A 140 -7.32 1.84 -7.96
CA LEU A 140 -7.85 3.11 -8.49
C LEU A 140 -8.61 3.90 -7.43
N VAL A 141 -9.44 3.24 -6.64
CA VAL A 141 -10.14 3.88 -5.50
C VAL A 141 -9.16 4.35 -4.41
N ILE A 142 -8.12 3.57 -4.13
CA ILE A 142 -7.02 3.98 -3.22
C ILE A 142 -6.35 5.27 -3.71
N LEU A 143 -6.16 5.41 -5.02
CA LEU A 143 -5.58 6.61 -5.63
C LEU A 143 -6.53 7.82 -5.60
N GLY A 144 -7.80 7.63 -5.27
CA GLY A 144 -8.84 8.66 -5.16
C GLY A 144 -9.73 8.78 -6.38
N GLU A 145 -9.76 7.79 -7.27
CA GLU A 145 -10.78 7.74 -8.33
C GLU A 145 -12.15 7.46 -7.72
N ASP A 146 -13.19 8.03 -8.34
CA ASP A 146 -14.57 7.85 -7.91
C ASP A 146 -15.02 6.39 -8.13
N ALA A 147 -15.30 5.68 -7.03
CA ALA A 147 -15.73 4.29 -7.05
C ALA A 147 -17.02 4.08 -7.89
N SER A 148 -17.85 5.10 -8.04
CA SER A 148 -19.09 5.05 -8.84
C SER A 148 -18.83 4.83 -10.33
N ARG A 149 -17.63 5.16 -10.85
CA ARG A 149 -17.21 4.85 -12.23
C ARG A 149 -17.09 3.35 -12.50
N TYR A 150 -16.85 2.57 -11.44
CA TYR A 150 -16.49 1.16 -11.56
C TYR A 150 -17.64 0.25 -11.11
N VAL A 151 -18.87 0.63 -11.41
CA VAL A 151 -20.09 -0.15 -11.18
C VAL A 151 -20.93 -0.24 -12.44
N GLY A 152 -21.92 -1.15 -12.46
CA GLY A 152 -22.82 -1.32 -13.62
C GLY A 152 -22.20 -2.16 -14.74
N ALA A 153 -22.72 -2.01 -15.97
CA ALA A 153 -22.34 -2.86 -17.10
C ALA A 153 -20.91 -2.57 -17.61
N ASP A 154 -20.49 -1.33 -17.55
CA ASP A 154 -19.23 -0.86 -18.16
C ASP A 154 -18.06 -0.82 -17.16
N TRP A 155 -18.25 -1.34 -15.93
CA TRP A 155 -17.25 -1.27 -14.87
C TRP A 155 -15.88 -1.81 -15.30
N ALA A 156 -15.86 -2.93 -16.00
CA ALA A 156 -14.63 -3.58 -16.42
C ALA A 156 -13.86 -2.74 -17.45
N GLN A 157 -14.57 -2.17 -18.42
CA GLN A 157 -13.96 -1.28 -19.42
C GLN A 157 -13.39 -0.02 -18.76
N ASN A 158 -14.14 0.60 -17.84
CA ASN A 158 -13.70 1.80 -17.13
C ASN A 158 -12.45 1.52 -16.26
N VAL A 159 -12.40 0.37 -15.59
CA VAL A 159 -11.22 -0.05 -14.84
C VAL A 159 -10.01 -0.22 -15.76
N ASP A 160 -10.19 -0.94 -16.87
CA ASP A 160 -9.08 -1.24 -17.80
C ASP A 160 -8.53 0.04 -18.42
N GLU A 161 -9.39 0.98 -18.83
CA GLU A 161 -9.00 2.28 -19.37
C GLU A 161 -8.19 3.11 -18.38
N ASP A 162 -8.70 3.27 -17.16
CA ASP A 162 -8.05 4.09 -16.14
C ASP A 162 -6.76 3.43 -15.62
N ALA A 163 -6.76 2.11 -15.40
CA ALA A 163 -5.58 1.38 -14.93
C ALA A 163 -4.46 1.35 -15.99
N PHE A 164 -4.81 1.22 -17.27
CA PHE A 164 -3.86 1.29 -18.37
C PHE A 164 -3.25 2.70 -18.46
N THR A 165 -4.10 3.74 -18.47
CA THR A 165 -3.67 5.14 -18.57
C THR A 165 -2.74 5.54 -17.44
N LYS A 166 -3.00 5.04 -16.21
CA LYS A 166 -2.14 5.32 -15.04
C LYS A 166 -0.90 4.43 -14.99
N GLY A 167 -0.80 3.39 -15.83
CA GLY A 167 0.32 2.46 -15.83
C GLY A 167 0.24 1.40 -14.71
N ILE A 168 -0.92 1.20 -14.08
CA ILE A 168 -1.10 0.15 -13.05
C ILE A 168 -0.85 -1.24 -13.66
N TYR A 169 -1.22 -1.46 -14.91
CA TYR A 169 -0.99 -2.70 -15.64
C TYR A 169 0.39 -2.84 -16.27
N ALA A 170 1.32 -1.90 -16.04
CA ALA A 170 2.66 -1.99 -16.61
C ALA A 170 3.38 -3.27 -16.16
N GLY A 171 3.84 -4.06 -17.13
CA GLY A 171 4.52 -5.34 -16.89
C GLY A 171 3.59 -6.54 -16.67
N VAL A 172 2.27 -6.36 -16.68
CA VAL A 172 1.30 -7.47 -16.59
C VAL A 172 1.12 -8.08 -17.97
N SER A 173 1.35 -9.40 -18.09
CA SER A 173 1.19 -10.17 -19.32
C SER A 173 -0.08 -11.03 -19.34
N ASP A 174 -0.66 -11.31 -18.18
CA ASP A 174 -1.82 -12.16 -18.01
C ASP A 174 -3.13 -11.45 -18.42
N SER A 175 -4.16 -12.25 -18.70
CA SER A 175 -5.52 -11.72 -18.85
C SER A 175 -5.97 -11.05 -17.55
N TYR A 176 -6.59 -9.87 -17.63
CA TYR A 176 -7.08 -9.15 -16.47
C TYR A 176 -8.24 -9.86 -15.74
N ASP A 177 -8.87 -10.83 -16.38
CA ASP A 177 -9.89 -11.71 -15.78
C ASP A 177 -9.28 -12.92 -15.05
N SER A 178 -7.97 -13.15 -15.18
CA SER A 178 -7.27 -14.20 -14.44
C SER A 178 -7.14 -13.84 -12.97
N ALA A 179 -7.05 -14.86 -12.10
CA ALA A 179 -6.71 -14.66 -10.71
C ALA A 179 -5.32 -14.03 -10.60
N ALA A 180 -5.22 -12.96 -9.82
CA ALA A 180 -3.93 -12.35 -9.51
C ALA A 180 -3.09 -13.31 -8.65
N THR A 181 -1.84 -13.56 -9.05
CA THR A 181 -0.88 -14.23 -8.18
C THR A 181 -0.34 -13.25 -7.13
N ARG A 182 0.29 -13.74 -6.10
CA ARG A 182 0.93 -12.88 -5.08
C ARG A 182 1.99 -11.97 -5.70
N ASP A 183 2.74 -12.48 -6.67
CA ASP A 183 3.77 -11.71 -7.40
C ASP A 183 3.12 -10.61 -8.27
N THR A 184 2.11 -10.96 -9.08
CA THR A 184 1.34 -9.99 -9.88
C THR A 184 0.64 -8.95 -8.99
N ALA A 185 0.11 -9.35 -7.84
CA ALA A 185 -0.51 -8.42 -6.90
C ALA A 185 0.51 -7.39 -6.37
N CYS A 186 1.73 -7.83 -6.04
CA CYS A 186 2.82 -6.92 -5.66
C CYS A 186 3.16 -5.94 -6.78
N LEU A 187 3.23 -6.40 -8.03
CA LEU A 187 3.48 -5.54 -9.18
C LEU A 187 2.41 -4.45 -9.33
N LEU A 188 1.12 -4.83 -9.28
CA LEU A 188 0.03 -3.86 -9.38
C LEU A 188 0.06 -2.82 -8.27
N ILE A 189 0.27 -3.24 -7.02
CA ILE A 189 0.37 -2.34 -5.88
C ILE A 189 1.58 -1.40 -6.04
N TYR A 190 2.74 -1.94 -6.40
CA TYR A 190 3.95 -1.16 -6.67
C TYR A 190 3.71 -0.09 -7.74
N ASN A 191 3.11 -0.47 -8.87
CA ASN A 191 2.78 0.47 -9.95
C ASN A 191 1.81 1.55 -9.48
N ALA A 192 0.75 1.18 -8.76
CA ALA A 192 -0.20 2.13 -8.20
C ALA A 192 0.44 3.11 -7.22
N MET A 193 1.37 2.65 -6.37
CA MET A 193 2.08 3.52 -5.43
C MET A 193 2.91 4.60 -6.13
N LEU A 194 3.36 4.35 -7.36
CA LEU A 194 4.10 5.33 -8.17
C LEU A 194 3.18 6.32 -8.90
N CYS A 195 1.86 6.08 -8.92
CA CYS A 195 0.90 6.98 -9.55
C CYS A 195 0.64 8.23 -8.71
N PRO A 196 0.33 9.38 -9.34
CA PRO A 196 -0.14 10.57 -8.64
C PRO A 196 -1.43 10.30 -7.85
N LYS A 197 -1.46 10.73 -6.58
CA LYS A 197 -2.65 10.64 -5.73
C LYS A 197 -3.61 11.77 -6.09
N ILE A 198 -4.89 11.43 -6.27
CA ILE A 198 -5.96 12.40 -6.47
C ILE A 198 -6.33 13.04 -5.13
N ALA A 199 -6.57 14.34 -5.11
CA ALA A 199 -7.00 15.06 -3.92
C ALA A 199 -8.42 14.64 -3.53
N ASP A 200 -8.65 14.42 -2.22
CA ASP A 200 -9.96 13.95 -1.71
C ASP A 200 -11.09 14.99 -1.87
N ALA A 201 -10.74 16.25 -2.11
CA ALA A 201 -11.68 17.31 -2.48
C ALA A 201 -11.27 17.84 -3.84
N ALA A 202 -11.73 17.22 -4.91
CA ALA A 202 -11.70 17.84 -6.24
C ALA A 202 -12.67 19.02 -6.20
N LEU A 203 -12.15 20.20 -5.89
CA LEU A 203 -12.85 21.44 -6.18
C LEU A 203 -13.11 21.44 -7.68
N GLU A 204 -14.36 21.59 -8.08
CA GLU A 204 -14.75 21.62 -9.48
C GLU A 204 -13.80 22.55 -10.24
N GLY A 205 -12.94 21.98 -11.06
CA GLY A 205 -12.25 22.64 -12.13
C GLY A 205 -10.73 22.79 -12.08
N GLU A 206 -10.00 22.71 -10.95
CA GLU A 206 -8.62 23.23 -10.98
C GLU A 206 -7.51 22.33 -10.40
N GLN A 207 -7.75 21.41 -9.49
CA GLN A 207 -6.66 20.63 -8.91
C GLN A 207 -7.04 19.16 -8.70
N ARG A 208 -6.72 18.32 -9.69
CA ARG A 208 -7.04 16.89 -9.62
C ARG A 208 -6.09 16.12 -8.68
N TYR A 209 -4.84 16.56 -8.53
CA TYR A 209 -3.81 15.81 -7.81
C TYR A 209 -3.34 16.55 -6.55
N VAL A 210 -2.84 15.79 -5.58
CA VAL A 210 -2.05 16.33 -4.47
C VAL A 210 -0.73 16.84 -5.03
N LEU A 211 -0.36 18.08 -4.73
CA LEU A 211 0.84 18.72 -5.26
C LEU A 211 1.88 18.97 -4.17
N ASP A 212 3.15 18.93 -4.55
CA ASP A 212 4.26 19.40 -3.71
C ASP A 212 4.35 20.94 -3.68
N SER A 213 5.34 21.47 -2.96
CA SER A 213 5.60 22.91 -2.86
C SER A 213 6.00 23.58 -4.19
N LEU A 214 6.37 22.79 -5.18
CA LEU A 214 6.72 23.24 -6.53
C LEU A 214 5.61 23.00 -7.55
N MET A 215 4.41 22.66 -7.09
CA MET A 215 3.22 22.37 -7.90
C MET A 215 3.35 21.12 -8.80
N ASN A 216 4.21 20.16 -8.44
CA ASN A 216 4.28 18.86 -9.13
C ASN A 216 3.32 17.87 -8.47
N PRO A 217 2.65 16.98 -9.25
CA PRO A 217 1.83 15.92 -8.70
C PRO A 217 2.68 14.96 -7.86
N MET A 218 2.25 14.73 -6.61
CA MET A 218 2.90 13.77 -5.70
C MET A 218 2.35 12.36 -5.94
N SER A 219 3.24 11.39 -5.97
CA SER A 219 2.86 9.98 -6.01
C SER A 219 2.24 9.53 -4.69
N TYR A 220 1.47 8.44 -4.73
CA TYR A 220 0.96 7.82 -3.52
C TYR A 220 2.09 7.39 -2.56
N LEU A 221 3.20 6.89 -3.12
CA LEU A 221 4.41 6.52 -2.37
C LEU A 221 4.99 7.68 -1.56
N GLU A 222 5.08 8.87 -2.17
CA GLU A 222 5.59 10.07 -1.50
C GLU A 222 4.69 10.52 -0.38
N ILE A 223 3.38 10.57 -0.63
CA ILE A 223 2.40 11.02 0.35
C ILE A 223 2.32 10.06 1.53
N ARG A 224 2.25 8.75 1.24
CA ARG A 224 1.97 7.72 2.23
C ARG A 224 3.20 7.32 3.05
N PHE A 225 4.36 7.23 2.39
CA PHE A 225 5.58 6.67 2.99
C PHE A 225 6.75 7.66 3.04
N GLY A 226 6.58 8.88 2.53
CA GLY A 226 7.66 9.87 2.48
C GLY A 226 8.83 9.48 1.58
N LEU A 227 8.64 8.55 0.65
CA LEU A 227 9.68 7.99 -0.20
C LEU A 227 9.57 8.53 -1.62
N THR A 228 10.64 9.09 -2.14
CA THR A 228 10.71 9.60 -3.53
C THR A 228 11.51 8.66 -4.41
N ARG A 229 10.99 8.35 -5.60
CA ARG A 229 11.71 7.57 -6.59
C ARG A 229 12.68 8.47 -7.35
N TYR A 230 13.96 8.12 -7.34
CA TYR A 230 14.97 8.75 -8.19
C TYR A 230 15.36 7.84 -9.34
N THR A 231 15.43 8.39 -10.55
CA THR A 231 16.06 7.72 -11.69
C THR A 231 17.46 8.30 -11.85
N ALA A 232 18.49 7.52 -11.57
CA ALA A 232 19.87 7.91 -11.81
C ALA A 232 20.36 7.28 -13.11
N THR A 233 20.90 8.10 -14.02
CA THR A 233 21.64 7.61 -15.18
C THR A 233 23.11 7.48 -14.78
N LEU A 234 23.64 6.25 -14.77
CA LEU A 234 25.07 6.03 -14.60
C LEU A 234 25.77 6.49 -15.88
N THR A 235 26.36 7.69 -15.84
CA THR A 235 27.31 8.10 -16.88
C THR A 235 28.62 7.44 -16.52
N GLY A 236 28.99 6.37 -17.23
CA GLY A 236 30.33 5.76 -17.11
C GLY A 236 31.41 6.77 -17.49
N ASN A 237 32.42 6.87 -16.66
CA ASN A 237 33.73 7.48 -17.03
C ASN A 237 34.55 6.47 -17.79
#